data_525258ac31117c09451e31504530d733
#
_entry.id   525258ac31117c09451e31504530d733
#
_cell.length_a   1.000
_cell.length_b   1.000
_cell.length_c   1.000
_cell.angle_alpha   90.00
_cell.angle_beta   90.00
_cell.angle_gamma   90.00
#
_symmetry.space_group_name_H-M   'P 1'
#
loop_
_entity.id
_entity.type
_entity.pdbx_description
1 polymer ?
#
loop_
_entity_poly.entity_id
_entity_poly.type
_entity_poly.pdbx_seq_one_letter_code
_entity_poly.pdbx_strand_id
1 'polypeptide(L)'
;GLRGVRLSVVFGDLPLMQVRAVATAAARLIKEGVDPCPEIMVPLVSITAEHVQTREVIERVIAEVSVEEGVELNIPVGTMLELPRACMVADEIAHHADFFCFGTNDLTQTTFGFSRDDAEAKFIPLYMHKKILKDNPFETIDTAVLELVRMAVEKGRATNPDMHFGVCGEHGGDPKSIKALFNAADVDYVSCSPYRVPLARLAAAQAKLEAKRNA
;
A
#
# COMPACT_ATOMS: atom_id res chain seq x y z
N GLY A 1 12.59 -3.52 12.26
CA GLY A 1 13.59 -2.48 12.57
C GLY A 1 12.99 -1.10 12.77
N LEU A 2 13.84 -0.10 13.03
CA LEU A 2 13.45 1.31 13.16
C LEU A 2 13.33 1.95 11.77
N ARG A 3 12.15 1.86 11.18
CA ARG A 3 11.82 2.34 9.82
C ARG A 3 10.33 2.67 9.72
N GLY A 4 9.91 3.32 8.65
CA GLY A 4 8.51 3.67 8.41
C GLY A 4 7.89 4.49 9.54
N VAL A 5 6.68 4.18 9.94
CA VAL A 5 5.95 4.88 11.01
C VAL A 5 6.72 4.94 12.33
N ARG A 6 7.55 3.92 12.62
CA ARG A 6 8.36 3.90 13.84
C ARG A 6 9.38 5.03 13.87
N LEU A 7 9.98 5.37 12.72
CA LEU A 7 10.83 6.57 12.57
C LEU A 7 10.02 7.84 12.81
N SER A 8 8.81 7.93 12.25
CA SER A 8 7.93 9.09 12.42
C SER A 8 7.54 9.32 13.88
N VAL A 9 7.31 8.24 14.63
CA VAL A 9 6.98 8.33 16.06
C VAL A 9 8.20 8.71 16.91
N VAL A 10 9.38 8.13 16.60
CA VAL A 10 10.61 8.37 17.37
C VAL A 10 11.23 9.73 17.04
N PHE A 11 11.18 10.14 15.78
CA PHE A 11 11.72 11.39 15.27
C PHE A 11 10.60 12.26 14.71
N GLY A 12 9.82 12.87 15.61
CA GLY A 12 8.60 13.62 15.26
C GLY A 12 8.77 14.77 14.26
N ASP A 13 9.98 15.32 14.12
CA ASP A 13 10.27 16.37 13.12
C ASP A 13 10.31 15.84 11.69
N LEU A 14 10.55 14.55 11.50
CA LEU A 14 10.65 13.94 10.17
C LEU A 14 9.32 14.02 9.39
N PRO A 15 8.18 13.55 9.91
CA PRO A 15 6.90 13.70 9.22
C PRO A 15 6.48 15.16 9.04
N LEU A 16 6.81 16.05 9.98
CA LEU A 16 6.53 17.47 9.84
C LEU A 16 7.16 18.05 8.56
N MET A 17 8.45 17.81 8.35
CA MET A 17 9.18 18.28 7.17
C MET A 17 8.64 17.68 5.88
N GLN A 18 8.38 16.37 5.87
CA GLN A 18 7.92 15.66 4.67
C GLN A 18 6.51 16.10 4.25
N VAL A 19 5.58 16.17 5.21
CA VAL A 19 4.18 16.60 4.94
C VAL A 19 4.14 18.05 4.50
N ARG A 20 4.90 18.94 5.17
CA ARG A 20 4.98 20.35 4.78
C ARG A 20 5.48 20.51 3.33
N ALA A 21 6.47 19.73 2.92
CA ALA A 21 6.96 19.77 1.54
C ALA A 21 5.86 19.38 0.53
N VAL A 22 5.12 18.30 0.77
CA VAL A 22 4.01 17.85 -0.09
C VAL A 22 2.89 18.89 -0.12
N ALA A 23 2.42 19.32 1.04
CA ALA A 23 1.33 20.28 1.17
C ALA A 23 1.65 21.63 0.51
N THR A 24 2.88 22.16 0.72
CA THR A 24 3.33 23.41 0.08
C THR A 24 3.40 23.27 -1.45
N ALA A 25 3.90 22.14 -1.95
CA ALA A 25 3.95 21.90 -3.39
C ALA A 25 2.55 21.85 -3.99
N ALA A 26 1.61 21.15 -3.34
CA ALA A 26 0.22 21.09 -3.76
C ALA A 26 -0.44 22.48 -3.78
N ALA A 27 -0.26 23.26 -2.70
CA ALA A 27 -0.81 24.63 -2.62
C ALA A 27 -0.31 25.54 -3.74
N ARG A 28 0.99 25.46 -4.07
CA ARG A 28 1.57 26.24 -5.18
C ARG A 28 1.00 25.86 -6.53
N LEU A 29 0.85 24.55 -6.80
CA LEU A 29 0.26 24.07 -8.04
C LEU A 29 -1.20 24.53 -8.20
N ILE A 30 -1.99 24.51 -7.11
CA ILE A 30 -3.37 25.03 -7.13
C ILE A 30 -3.40 26.51 -7.50
N LYS A 31 -2.49 27.34 -6.95
CA LYS A 31 -2.36 28.76 -7.32
C LYS A 31 -1.99 28.98 -8.78
N GLU A 32 -1.29 28.02 -9.39
CA GLU A 32 -0.94 28.02 -10.82
C GLU A 32 -2.07 27.49 -11.71
N GLY A 33 -3.21 27.10 -11.13
CA GLY A 33 -4.38 26.57 -11.84
C GLY A 33 -4.25 25.09 -12.20
N VAL A 34 -3.31 24.37 -11.60
CA VAL A 34 -3.18 22.92 -11.71
C VAL A 34 -4.03 22.26 -10.62
N ASP A 35 -4.63 21.12 -10.93
CA ASP A 35 -5.35 20.27 -9.96
C ASP A 35 -4.46 19.11 -9.49
N PRO A 36 -3.66 19.28 -8.41
CA PRO A 36 -2.84 18.22 -7.87
C PRO A 36 -3.72 17.27 -7.05
N CYS A 37 -3.46 15.97 -7.16
CA CYS A 37 -4.15 14.94 -6.39
C CYS A 37 -3.15 14.16 -5.52
N PRO A 38 -2.50 14.79 -4.52
CA PRO A 38 -1.59 14.09 -3.64
C PRO A 38 -2.35 13.22 -2.63
N GLU A 39 -1.76 12.09 -2.29
CA GLU A 39 -2.18 11.24 -1.18
C GLU A 39 -0.97 11.00 -0.26
N ILE A 40 -1.18 10.98 1.04
CA ILE A 40 -0.13 10.68 2.01
C ILE A 40 -0.40 9.30 2.62
N MET A 41 0.59 8.42 2.52
CA MET A 41 0.48 7.05 2.99
C MET A 41 1.50 6.76 4.08
N VAL A 42 1.00 6.32 5.24
CA VAL A 42 1.85 5.98 6.41
C VAL A 42 2.34 4.54 6.28
N PRO A 43 3.65 4.29 6.15
CA PRO A 43 4.19 2.95 5.93
C PRO A 43 4.43 2.18 7.24
N LEU A 44 4.47 0.85 7.14
CA LEU A 44 4.85 -0.09 8.22
C LEU A 44 3.98 0.01 9.49
N VAL A 45 2.74 0.42 9.36
CA VAL A 45 1.79 0.43 10.47
C VAL A 45 1.53 -1.00 10.94
N SER A 46 1.66 -1.21 12.23
CA SER A 46 1.41 -2.48 12.91
C SER A 46 0.30 -2.36 13.95
N ILE A 47 0.20 -1.21 14.58
CA ILE A 47 -0.73 -0.90 15.68
C ILE A 47 -1.55 0.31 15.26
N THR A 48 -2.86 0.26 15.45
CA THR A 48 -3.78 1.34 15.06
C THR A 48 -3.36 2.70 15.63
N ALA A 49 -2.88 2.73 16.86
CA ALA A 49 -2.41 3.97 17.49
C ALA A 49 -1.20 4.61 16.79
N GLU A 50 -0.33 3.84 16.13
CA GLU A 50 0.77 4.38 15.32
C GLU A 50 0.22 5.22 14.15
N HIS A 51 -0.82 4.71 13.49
CA HIS A 51 -1.48 5.42 12.40
C HIS A 51 -2.20 6.67 12.91
N VAL A 52 -3.00 6.55 13.97
CA VAL A 52 -3.77 7.66 14.54
C VAL A 52 -2.87 8.83 14.93
N GLN A 53 -1.83 8.57 15.73
CA GLN A 53 -0.90 9.63 16.15
C GLN A 53 -0.16 10.28 14.98
N THR A 54 0.24 9.48 13.98
CA THR A 54 0.93 10.03 12.81
C THR A 54 -0.04 10.84 11.94
N ARG A 55 -1.29 10.38 11.78
CA ARG A 55 -2.34 11.10 11.06
C ARG A 55 -2.64 12.46 11.67
N GLU A 56 -2.77 12.54 12.99
CA GLU A 56 -2.97 13.81 13.71
C GLU A 56 -1.86 14.84 13.39
N VAL A 57 -0.61 14.39 13.32
CA VAL A 57 0.51 15.23 12.93
C VAL A 57 0.40 15.68 11.48
N ILE A 58 0.06 14.76 10.57
CA ILE A 58 -0.10 15.03 9.14
C ILE A 58 -1.20 16.07 8.92
N GLU A 59 -2.39 15.85 9.46
CA GLU A 59 -3.56 16.73 9.31
C GLU A 59 -3.29 18.12 9.86
N ARG A 60 -2.62 18.22 11.01
CA ARG A 60 -2.22 19.51 11.57
C ARG A 60 -1.30 20.28 10.63
N VAL A 61 -0.29 19.64 10.05
CA VAL A 61 0.65 20.31 9.12
C VAL A 61 -0.06 20.73 7.83
N ILE A 62 -0.98 19.90 7.31
CA ILE A 62 -1.79 20.26 6.14
C ILE A 62 -2.62 21.51 6.45
N ALA A 63 -3.26 21.58 7.61
CA ALA A 63 -4.05 22.74 8.03
C ALA A 63 -3.19 24.00 8.20
N GLU A 64 -2.01 23.88 8.80
CA GLU A 64 -1.04 25.01 8.92
C GLU A 64 -0.67 25.56 7.53
N VAL A 65 -0.26 24.69 6.62
CA VAL A 65 0.13 25.09 5.25
C VAL A 65 -1.06 25.68 4.48
N SER A 66 -2.25 25.11 4.65
CA SER A 66 -3.48 25.63 4.03
C SER A 66 -3.73 27.09 4.43
N VAL A 67 -3.54 27.42 5.71
CA VAL A 67 -3.67 28.80 6.22
C VAL A 67 -2.54 29.69 5.70
N GLU A 68 -1.29 29.24 5.80
CA GLU A 68 -0.10 29.99 5.37
C GLU A 68 -0.16 30.35 3.87
N GLU A 69 -0.60 29.40 3.05
CA GLU A 69 -0.67 29.57 1.59
C GLU A 69 -2.02 30.16 1.12
N GLY A 70 -3.01 30.28 1.99
CA GLY A 70 -4.34 30.80 1.65
C GLY A 70 -5.08 29.92 0.60
N VAL A 71 -4.89 28.61 0.67
CA VAL A 71 -5.45 27.61 -0.25
C VAL A 71 -6.05 26.47 0.55
N GLU A 72 -7.25 26.03 0.23
CA GLU A 72 -7.84 24.84 0.82
C GLU A 72 -7.14 23.59 0.29
N LEU A 73 -6.60 22.78 1.20
CA LEU A 73 -5.93 21.52 0.90
C LEU A 73 -6.76 20.36 1.45
N ASN A 74 -7.16 19.47 0.56
CA ASN A 74 -7.79 18.20 0.92
C ASN A 74 -6.89 17.06 0.45
N ILE A 75 -6.05 16.56 1.35
CA ILE A 75 -5.06 15.51 1.07
C ILE A 75 -5.46 14.25 1.87
N PRO A 76 -5.91 13.19 1.21
CA PRO A 76 -6.25 11.94 1.86
C PRO A 76 -5.04 11.33 2.58
N VAL A 77 -5.29 10.76 3.77
CA VAL A 77 -4.27 10.09 4.58
C VAL A 77 -4.62 8.62 4.75
N GLY A 78 -3.89 7.78 4.07
CA GLY A 78 -4.04 6.32 4.15
C GLY A 78 -2.86 5.64 4.83
N THR A 79 -2.90 4.31 4.81
CA THR A 79 -1.82 3.50 5.36
C THR A 79 -1.42 2.35 4.44
N MET A 80 -0.16 1.95 4.56
CA MET A 80 0.33 0.74 3.91
C MET A 80 0.12 -0.47 4.84
N LEU A 81 -0.65 -1.44 4.36
CA LEU A 81 -0.79 -2.73 5.00
C LEU A 81 0.27 -3.68 4.44
N GLU A 82 1.34 -3.86 5.19
CA GLU A 82 2.51 -4.63 4.77
C GLU A 82 3.06 -5.53 5.87
N LEU A 83 2.29 -5.68 6.94
CA LEU A 83 2.57 -6.59 8.05
C LEU A 83 1.34 -7.48 8.28
N PRO A 84 1.49 -8.79 8.52
CA PRO A 84 0.36 -9.68 8.78
C PRO A 84 -0.56 -9.20 9.90
N ARG A 85 0.02 -8.65 10.98
CA ARG A 85 -0.78 -8.09 12.08
C ARG A 85 -1.70 -6.96 11.61
N ALA A 86 -1.20 -6.06 10.77
CA ALA A 86 -2.01 -4.95 10.24
C ALA A 86 -3.18 -5.49 9.39
N CYS A 87 -2.96 -6.51 8.57
CA CYS A 87 -4.02 -7.16 7.81
C CYS A 87 -5.08 -7.80 8.73
N MET A 88 -4.66 -8.38 9.84
CA MET A 88 -5.59 -9.00 10.81
C MET A 88 -6.48 -7.99 11.55
N VAL A 89 -6.01 -6.76 11.76
CA VAL A 89 -6.75 -5.68 12.45
C VAL A 89 -7.15 -4.56 11.48
N ALA A 90 -7.33 -4.89 10.20
CA ALA A 90 -7.63 -3.92 9.15
C ALA A 90 -8.96 -3.18 9.39
N ASP A 91 -9.94 -3.82 10.02
CA ASP A 91 -11.18 -3.20 10.49
C ASP A 91 -10.93 -2.06 11.49
N GLU A 92 -10.05 -2.27 12.47
CA GLU A 92 -9.70 -1.23 13.45
C GLU A 92 -8.99 -0.04 12.78
N ILE A 93 -8.07 -0.32 11.86
CA ILE A 93 -7.31 0.72 11.14
C ILE A 93 -8.21 1.50 10.17
N ALA A 94 -9.17 0.83 9.54
CA ALA A 94 -10.08 1.43 8.55
C ALA A 94 -10.96 2.56 9.11
N HIS A 95 -11.20 2.60 10.42
CA HIS A 95 -11.87 3.74 11.06
C HIS A 95 -11.06 5.04 11.02
N HIS A 96 -9.77 4.95 10.73
CA HIS A 96 -8.82 6.06 10.82
C HIS A 96 -8.02 6.29 9.54
N ALA A 97 -8.28 5.57 8.46
CA ALA A 97 -7.57 5.69 7.21
C ALA A 97 -8.54 5.95 6.06
N ASP A 98 -8.14 6.81 5.12
CA ASP A 98 -8.96 7.13 3.94
C ASP A 98 -8.81 6.08 2.85
N PHE A 99 -7.67 5.40 2.79
CA PHE A 99 -7.39 4.32 1.84
C PHE A 99 -6.34 3.34 2.40
N PHE A 100 -6.30 2.14 1.81
CA PHE A 100 -5.23 1.17 2.06
C PHE A 100 -4.43 0.91 0.80
N CYS A 101 -3.12 0.72 0.97
CA CYS A 101 -2.26 0.16 -0.06
C CYS A 101 -1.47 -1.01 0.52
N PHE A 102 -1.41 -2.13 -0.20
CA PHE A 102 -0.67 -3.31 0.25
C PHE A 102 0.77 -3.26 -0.25
N GLY A 103 1.72 -3.15 0.69
CA GLY A 103 3.16 -3.25 0.43
C GLY A 103 3.58 -4.71 0.37
N THR A 104 3.34 -5.35 -0.77
CA THR A 104 3.46 -6.81 -0.90
C THR A 104 4.88 -7.34 -0.76
N ASN A 105 5.91 -6.50 -0.92
CA ASN A 105 7.29 -6.90 -0.66
C ASN A 105 7.51 -7.19 0.83
N ASP A 106 7.20 -6.23 1.71
CA ASP A 106 7.35 -6.40 3.16
C ASP A 106 6.32 -7.39 3.71
N LEU A 107 5.10 -7.42 3.17
CA LEU A 107 4.09 -8.41 3.56
C LEU A 107 4.56 -9.83 3.27
N THR A 108 5.19 -10.08 2.13
CA THR A 108 5.78 -11.37 1.78
C THR A 108 6.93 -11.72 2.74
N GLN A 109 7.87 -10.80 2.96
CA GLN A 109 8.99 -11.01 3.88
C GLN A 109 8.52 -11.40 5.28
N THR A 110 7.54 -10.68 5.80
CA THR A 110 7.06 -10.89 7.18
C THR A 110 6.17 -12.12 7.32
N THR A 111 5.41 -12.48 6.29
CA THR A 111 4.58 -13.69 6.26
C THR A 111 5.44 -14.95 6.24
N PHE A 112 6.49 -14.97 5.40
CA PHE A 112 7.41 -16.09 5.32
C PHE A 112 8.50 -16.06 6.40
N GLY A 113 8.74 -14.93 7.04
CA GLY A 113 9.91 -14.74 7.90
C GLY A 113 11.23 -14.73 7.11
N PHE A 114 11.19 -14.32 5.84
CA PHE A 114 12.35 -14.22 4.97
C PHE A 114 12.85 -12.78 4.89
N SER A 115 14.17 -12.60 4.87
CA SER A 115 14.78 -11.40 4.34
C SER A 115 14.94 -11.60 2.83
N ARG A 116 14.40 -10.69 2.01
CA ARG A 116 14.43 -10.83 0.55
C ARG A 116 15.85 -11.02 0.01
N ASP A 117 16.75 -10.10 0.38
CA ASP A 117 18.13 -10.11 -0.12
C ASP A 117 18.88 -11.38 0.27
N ASP A 118 18.61 -11.88 1.48
CA ASP A 118 19.22 -13.11 1.97
C ASP A 118 18.62 -14.35 1.30
N ALA A 119 17.29 -14.41 1.19
CA ALA A 119 16.57 -15.56 0.70
C ALA A 119 16.78 -15.78 -0.82
N GLU A 120 16.66 -14.72 -1.64
CA GLU A 120 16.84 -14.79 -3.09
C GLU A 120 18.27 -15.20 -3.46
N ALA A 121 19.27 -14.71 -2.71
CA ALA A 121 20.67 -15.03 -2.98
C ALA A 121 21.08 -16.43 -2.51
N LYS A 122 20.50 -16.94 -1.40
CA LYS A 122 21.03 -18.14 -0.73
C LYS A 122 20.24 -19.42 -0.94
N PHE A 123 18.91 -19.39 -0.83
CA PHE A 123 18.15 -20.63 -0.79
C PHE A 123 16.90 -20.71 -1.69
N ILE A 124 16.28 -19.64 -2.10
CA ILE A 124 15.09 -19.68 -2.99
C ILE A 124 15.37 -20.47 -4.28
N PRO A 125 16.50 -20.27 -5.00
CA PRO A 125 16.79 -21.07 -6.20
C PRO A 125 16.87 -22.56 -5.91
N LEU A 126 17.43 -22.95 -4.76
CA LEU A 126 17.50 -24.34 -4.35
C LEU A 126 16.11 -24.91 -3.97
N TYR A 127 15.26 -24.10 -3.31
CA TYR A 127 13.90 -24.50 -2.95
C TYR A 127 13.03 -24.70 -4.19
N MET A 128 13.19 -23.87 -5.21
CA MET A 128 12.55 -24.05 -6.50
C MET A 128 13.04 -25.29 -7.23
N HIS A 129 14.35 -25.51 -7.26
CA HIS A 129 14.94 -26.73 -7.84
C HIS A 129 14.43 -27.99 -7.17
N LYS A 130 14.32 -27.98 -5.84
CA LYS A 130 13.79 -29.09 -5.03
C LYS A 130 12.26 -29.17 -5.03
N LYS A 131 11.55 -28.27 -5.72
CA LYS A 131 10.09 -28.18 -5.75
C LYS A 131 9.43 -27.96 -4.37
N ILE A 132 10.17 -27.37 -3.43
CA ILE A 132 9.65 -26.91 -2.14
C ILE A 132 8.83 -25.64 -2.34
N LEU A 133 9.32 -24.72 -3.19
CA LEU A 133 8.57 -23.58 -3.71
C LEU A 133 8.23 -23.83 -5.18
N LYS A 134 7.03 -23.46 -5.59
CA LYS A 134 6.57 -23.52 -6.97
C LYS A 134 7.07 -22.33 -7.78
N ASP A 135 6.94 -21.16 -7.23
CA ASP A 135 7.35 -19.88 -7.80
C ASP A 135 8.17 -19.10 -6.76
N ASN A 136 8.97 -18.13 -7.19
CA ASN A 136 9.62 -17.20 -6.27
C ASN A 136 8.55 -16.28 -5.63
N PRO A 137 8.35 -16.31 -4.31
CA PRO A 137 7.29 -15.53 -3.66
C PRO A 137 7.51 -14.01 -3.71
N PHE A 138 8.69 -13.55 -4.11
CA PHE A 138 8.97 -12.12 -4.34
C PHE A 138 8.68 -11.66 -5.77
N GLU A 139 8.45 -12.59 -6.70
CA GLU A 139 8.06 -12.31 -8.09
C GLU A 139 6.57 -12.51 -8.31
N THR A 140 6.05 -13.68 -7.90
CA THR A 140 4.63 -14.02 -8.01
C THR A 140 4.03 -14.16 -6.60
N ILE A 141 2.90 -13.52 -6.37
CA ILE A 141 2.26 -13.47 -5.05
C ILE A 141 1.90 -14.88 -4.57
N ASP A 142 2.31 -15.18 -3.34
CA ASP A 142 1.97 -16.41 -2.66
C ASP A 142 0.51 -16.42 -2.20
N THR A 143 -0.09 -17.61 -2.14
CA THR A 143 -1.50 -17.76 -1.77
C THR A 143 -1.82 -17.31 -0.35
N ALA A 144 -0.90 -17.51 0.61
CA ALA A 144 -1.10 -17.05 1.99
C ALA A 144 -0.99 -15.52 2.10
N VAL A 145 -0.10 -14.90 1.32
CA VAL A 145 -0.01 -13.44 1.23
C VAL A 145 -1.26 -12.85 0.57
N LEU A 146 -1.75 -13.48 -0.51
CA LEU A 146 -3.00 -13.09 -1.17
C LEU A 146 -4.20 -13.18 -0.21
N GLU A 147 -4.25 -14.23 0.62
CA GLU A 147 -5.33 -14.39 1.62
C GLU A 147 -5.31 -13.29 2.69
N LEU A 148 -4.13 -12.84 3.13
CA LEU A 148 -4.01 -11.69 4.02
C LEU A 148 -4.53 -10.40 3.36
N VAL A 149 -4.22 -10.19 2.09
CA VAL A 149 -4.76 -9.05 1.32
C VAL A 149 -6.28 -9.13 1.23
N ARG A 150 -6.83 -10.28 0.83
CA ARG A 150 -8.28 -10.52 0.72
C ARG A 150 -9.01 -10.23 2.04
N MET A 151 -8.51 -10.81 3.13
CA MET A 151 -9.08 -10.61 4.46
C MET A 151 -9.08 -9.13 4.87
N ALA A 152 -7.99 -8.41 4.59
CA ALA A 152 -7.88 -6.99 4.93
C ALA A 152 -8.81 -6.11 4.07
N VAL A 153 -8.99 -6.43 2.79
CA VAL A 153 -9.95 -5.75 1.91
C VAL A 153 -11.38 -5.96 2.42
N GLU A 154 -11.76 -7.21 2.72
CA GLU A 154 -13.10 -7.53 3.25
C GLU A 154 -13.40 -6.76 4.54
N LYS A 155 -12.46 -6.75 5.48
CA LYS A 155 -12.59 -6.01 6.74
C LYS A 155 -12.66 -4.50 6.53
N GLY A 156 -11.79 -3.96 5.66
CA GLY A 156 -11.77 -2.54 5.35
C GLY A 156 -13.07 -2.07 4.70
N ARG A 157 -13.58 -2.78 3.67
CA ARG A 157 -14.84 -2.48 3.00
C ARG A 157 -16.05 -2.60 3.94
N ALA A 158 -16.03 -3.56 4.85
CA ALA A 158 -17.10 -3.71 5.84
C ALA A 158 -17.16 -2.52 6.81
N THR A 159 -16.02 -1.88 7.08
CA THR A 159 -15.91 -0.70 7.97
C THR A 159 -16.15 0.61 7.22
N ASN A 160 -15.54 0.75 6.04
CA ASN A 160 -15.66 1.92 5.18
C ASN A 160 -15.88 1.47 3.72
N PRO A 161 -17.15 1.42 3.25
CA PRO A 161 -17.48 0.94 1.90
C PRO A 161 -16.88 1.76 0.75
N ASP A 162 -16.58 3.03 1.00
CA ASP A 162 -16.01 3.94 -0.01
C ASP A 162 -14.48 3.92 -0.05
N MET A 163 -13.85 3.13 0.81
CA MET A 163 -12.40 3.01 0.88
C MET A 163 -11.80 2.37 -0.38
N HIS A 164 -10.70 2.92 -0.86
CA HIS A 164 -9.93 2.38 -1.98
C HIS A 164 -8.79 1.48 -1.49
N PHE A 165 -8.54 0.40 -2.26
CA PHE A 165 -7.53 -0.61 -1.96
C PHE A 165 -6.55 -0.75 -3.13
N GLY A 166 -5.32 -0.34 -2.90
CA GLY A 166 -4.24 -0.43 -3.87
C GLY A 166 -3.21 -1.49 -3.52
N VAL A 167 -2.40 -1.85 -4.49
CA VAL A 167 -1.24 -2.72 -4.30
C VAL A 167 -0.01 -2.07 -4.89
N CYS A 168 1.08 -2.09 -4.15
CA CYS A 168 2.41 -1.74 -4.63
C CYS A 168 3.41 -2.86 -4.32
N GLY A 169 4.60 -2.73 -4.85
CA GLY A 169 5.62 -3.76 -4.79
C GLY A 169 5.75 -4.51 -6.12
N GLU A 170 6.62 -5.51 -6.15
CA GLU A 170 6.94 -6.24 -7.40
C GLU A 170 5.73 -6.95 -8.00
N HIS A 171 4.82 -7.43 -7.16
CA HIS A 171 3.61 -8.13 -7.57
C HIS A 171 2.64 -7.26 -8.39
N GLY A 172 2.66 -5.93 -8.20
CA GLY A 172 1.90 -4.98 -9.03
C GLY A 172 2.35 -4.93 -10.49
N GLY A 173 3.49 -5.52 -10.82
CA GLY A 173 4.01 -5.65 -12.18
C GLY A 173 4.01 -7.08 -12.74
N ASP A 174 3.58 -8.08 -11.95
CA ASP A 174 3.49 -9.48 -12.40
C ASP A 174 2.06 -9.82 -12.84
N PRO A 175 1.86 -10.29 -14.11
CA PRO A 175 0.54 -10.59 -14.64
C PRO A 175 -0.27 -11.64 -13.86
N LYS A 176 0.40 -12.66 -13.30
CA LYS A 176 -0.29 -13.68 -12.49
C LYS A 176 -0.79 -13.09 -11.18
N SER A 177 0.07 -12.32 -10.52
CA SER A 177 -0.27 -11.64 -9.27
C SER A 177 -1.38 -10.62 -9.47
N ILE A 178 -1.31 -9.80 -10.52
CA ILE A 178 -2.35 -8.81 -10.86
C ILE A 178 -3.71 -9.50 -11.03
N LYS A 179 -3.78 -10.58 -11.79
CA LYS A 179 -5.04 -11.34 -11.97
C LYS A 179 -5.57 -11.90 -10.65
N ALA A 180 -4.71 -12.46 -9.83
CA ALA A 180 -5.09 -12.98 -8.52
C ALA A 180 -5.61 -11.88 -7.59
N LEU A 181 -4.94 -10.75 -7.54
CA LEU A 181 -5.31 -9.60 -6.72
C LEU A 181 -6.68 -9.02 -7.11
N PHE A 182 -6.95 -8.81 -8.40
CA PHE A 182 -8.25 -8.32 -8.86
C PHE A 182 -9.36 -9.35 -8.70
N ASN A 183 -9.11 -10.63 -8.99
CA ASN A 183 -10.16 -11.64 -9.01
C ASN A 183 -10.48 -12.23 -7.63
N ALA A 184 -9.48 -12.35 -6.75
CA ALA A 184 -9.64 -13.01 -5.45
C ALA A 184 -9.63 -12.05 -4.27
N ALA A 185 -8.92 -10.92 -4.36
CA ALA A 185 -8.83 -9.95 -3.26
C ALA A 185 -9.61 -8.65 -3.51
N ASP A 186 -10.20 -8.47 -4.69
CA ASP A 186 -11.04 -7.32 -5.05
C ASP A 186 -10.37 -5.96 -4.79
N VAL A 187 -9.09 -5.84 -5.19
CA VAL A 187 -8.37 -4.58 -5.13
C VAL A 187 -8.80 -3.63 -6.26
N ASP A 188 -8.71 -2.33 -6.04
CA ASP A 188 -9.17 -1.32 -6.99
C ASP A 188 -8.10 -0.94 -7.99
N TYR A 189 -6.83 -0.93 -7.57
CA TYR A 189 -5.70 -0.57 -8.44
C TYR A 189 -4.39 -1.26 -8.05
N VAL A 190 -3.46 -1.27 -9.00
CA VAL A 190 -2.06 -1.66 -8.77
C VAL A 190 -1.13 -0.56 -9.27
N SER A 191 -0.03 -0.35 -8.57
CA SER A 191 1.09 0.46 -9.03
C SER A 191 2.28 -0.41 -9.36
N CYS A 192 3.03 -0.03 -10.39
CA CYS A 192 4.23 -0.74 -10.84
C CYS A 192 5.23 0.23 -11.44
N SER A 193 6.45 -0.26 -11.73
CA SER A 193 7.44 0.55 -12.43
C SER A 193 6.93 0.99 -13.82
N PRO A 194 7.35 2.16 -14.34
CA PRO A 194 6.86 2.70 -15.61
C PRO A 194 6.95 1.71 -16.79
N TYR A 195 8.01 0.93 -16.86
CA TYR A 195 8.22 -0.06 -17.92
C TYR A 195 7.24 -1.24 -17.88
N ARG A 196 6.62 -1.51 -16.72
CA ARG A 196 5.62 -2.58 -16.53
C ARG A 196 4.18 -2.12 -16.72
N VAL A 197 3.93 -0.82 -16.82
CA VAL A 197 2.56 -0.27 -16.97
C VAL A 197 1.77 -0.88 -18.13
N PRO A 198 2.31 -1.04 -19.35
CA PRO A 198 1.56 -1.67 -20.44
C PRO A 198 1.15 -3.11 -20.11
N LEU A 199 2.04 -3.87 -19.49
CA LEU A 199 1.80 -5.25 -19.08
C LEU A 199 0.76 -5.33 -17.96
N ALA A 200 0.87 -4.46 -16.96
CA ALA A 200 -0.08 -4.39 -15.85
C ALA A 200 -1.50 -4.03 -16.33
N ARG A 201 -1.64 -3.05 -17.24
CA ARG A 201 -2.92 -2.70 -17.84
C ARG A 201 -3.56 -3.86 -18.60
N LEU A 202 -2.77 -4.60 -19.37
CA LEU A 202 -3.25 -5.78 -20.09
C LEU A 202 -3.73 -6.87 -19.12
N ALA A 203 -2.95 -7.16 -18.07
CA ALA A 203 -3.30 -8.17 -17.07
C ALA A 203 -4.58 -7.79 -16.30
N ALA A 204 -4.73 -6.54 -15.89
CA ALA A 204 -5.94 -6.03 -15.24
C ALA A 204 -7.19 -6.13 -16.15
N ALA A 205 -7.04 -5.77 -17.43
CA ALA A 205 -8.12 -5.92 -18.40
C ALA A 205 -8.54 -7.39 -18.60
N GLN A 206 -7.56 -8.30 -18.67
CA GLN A 206 -7.81 -9.74 -18.76
C GLN A 206 -8.54 -10.26 -17.50
N ALA A 207 -8.11 -9.86 -16.30
CA ALA A 207 -8.79 -10.23 -15.05
C ALA A 207 -10.27 -9.81 -15.07
N LYS A 208 -10.55 -8.58 -15.48
CA LYS A 208 -11.93 -8.08 -15.61
C LYS A 208 -12.78 -8.86 -16.60
N LEU A 209 -12.22 -9.28 -17.73
CA LEU A 209 -12.91 -10.10 -18.72
C LEU A 209 -13.14 -11.53 -18.24
N GLU A 210 -12.17 -12.11 -17.54
CA GLU A 210 -12.31 -13.44 -16.92
C GLU A 210 -13.43 -13.45 -15.88
N ALA A 211 -13.50 -12.45 -15.00
CA ALA A 211 -14.55 -12.29 -14.00
C ALA A 211 -15.95 -12.21 -14.66
N LYS A 212 -16.09 -11.45 -15.76
CA LYS A 212 -17.37 -11.33 -16.50
C LYS A 212 -17.81 -12.62 -17.20
N ARG A 213 -16.90 -13.53 -17.52
CA ARG A 213 -17.24 -14.82 -18.14
C ARG A 213 -17.68 -15.86 -17.13
N ASN A 214 -17.28 -15.69 -15.86
CA ASN A 214 -17.56 -16.64 -14.78
C ASN A 214 -18.77 -16.21 -13.93
N ALA A 215 -19.31 -15.01 -14.16
CA ALA A 215 -20.56 -14.49 -13.56
C ALA A 215 -21.76 -14.79 -14.44
#